data_e4d3e597cfd1cf1ea6ec68fbded513a7
#
_entry.id   e4d3e597cfd1cf1ea6ec68fbded513a7
#
_cell.length_a   1.000
_cell.length_b   1.000
_cell.length_c   1.000
_cell.angle_alpha   90.00
_cell.angle_beta   90.00
_cell.angle_gamma   90.00
#
_symmetry.space_group_name_H-M   'P 1'
#
loop_
_entity.id
_entity.type
_entity.pdbx_description
1 polymer ?
#
loop_
_entity_poly.entity_id
_entity_poly.type
_entity_poly.pdbx_seq_one_letter_code
_entity_poly.pdbx_strand_id
1 'polypeptide(L)'
;MQISRATFLRMRSAWWVLGLGLLVGCAVESHRTLTPETTASAGTSYAGPKFALVVAKFQNRSTYMQGIFSDGADQLGNQSKTILKTHLQQTGRFVLVDRENMAEIAQEAKIRGTQQELKGAQVAVTGDVTEFGRRVTGDTQFFGILGHGKTQVAYAKVALNIVDVHTSEIIYAVQGAGEYDLSNREVIGFGSTAGYDATLNGKVLNLAITEAVNNLVAGLERGAWSPAKGK
;
A
#
# COMPACT_ATOMS: atom_id res chain seq x y z
N MET A 1 45.55 -68.17 6.42
CA MET A 1 45.48 -66.71 6.38
C MET A 1 44.06 -66.30 6.79
N GLN A 2 43.84 -66.11 8.12
CA GLN A 2 42.51 -65.77 8.70
C GLN A 2 42.44 -64.30 8.89
N ILE A 3 41.62 -63.67 8.10
CA ILE A 3 41.28 -62.27 8.29
C ILE A 3 40.09 -62.19 9.26
N SER A 4 40.37 -61.59 10.42
CA SER A 4 39.49 -61.53 11.60
C SER A 4 38.16 -60.85 11.27
N ARG A 5 37.03 -61.51 11.57
CA ARG A 5 35.64 -60.98 11.47
C ARG A 5 35.36 -59.70 12.29
N ALA A 6 36.28 -59.36 13.18
CA ALA A 6 36.11 -58.17 14.04
C ALA A 6 36.35 -56.82 13.33
N THR A 7 37.11 -56.78 12.24
CA THR A 7 37.42 -55.54 11.50
C THR A 7 36.26 -55.10 10.58
N PHE A 8 35.40 -56.02 10.16
CA PHE A 8 34.26 -55.71 9.27
C PHE A 8 33.07 -55.11 10.02
N LEU A 9 32.93 -55.40 11.32
CA LEU A 9 31.84 -54.85 12.13
C LEU A 9 32.10 -53.40 12.56
N ARG A 10 33.36 -53.00 12.73
CA ARG A 10 33.72 -51.63 13.10
C ARG A 10 33.60 -50.62 11.96
N MET A 11 33.70 -51.06 10.73
CA MET A 11 33.55 -50.16 9.56
C MET A 11 32.09 -49.83 9.22
N ARG A 12 31.15 -50.71 9.57
CA ARG A 12 29.70 -50.47 9.31
C ARG A 12 29.07 -49.48 10.29
N SER A 13 29.58 -49.39 11.53
CA SER A 13 29.08 -48.44 12.54
C SER A 13 29.59 -47.02 12.32
N ALA A 14 30.74 -46.81 11.66
CA ALA A 14 31.27 -45.48 11.36
C ALA A 14 30.48 -44.75 10.26
N TRP A 15 29.83 -45.46 9.35
CA TRP A 15 29.03 -44.87 8.27
C TRP A 15 27.65 -44.40 8.74
N TRP A 16 27.12 -44.99 9.83
CA TRP A 16 25.84 -44.52 10.41
C TRP A 16 25.95 -43.22 11.21
N VAL A 17 27.12 -42.95 11.77
CA VAL A 17 27.37 -41.72 12.53
C VAL A 17 27.62 -40.52 11.59
N LEU A 18 28.18 -40.79 10.39
CA LEU A 18 28.41 -39.71 9.40
C LEU A 18 27.14 -39.27 8.71
N GLY A 19 26.09 -40.10 8.64
CA GLY A 19 24.80 -39.77 8.01
C GLY A 19 23.85 -38.92 8.86
N LEU A 20 24.07 -38.84 10.18
CA LEU A 20 23.15 -38.12 11.10
C LEU A 20 23.55 -36.68 11.35
N GLY A 21 24.71 -36.24 10.88
CA GLY A 21 25.23 -34.88 11.10
C GLY A 21 24.77 -33.82 10.10
N LEU A 22 24.03 -34.16 9.04
CA LEU A 22 23.69 -33.26 7.93
C LEU A 22 22.28 -32.66 7.98
N LEU A 23 21.55 -32.82 9.08
CA LEU A 23 20.17 -32.30 9.22
C LEU A 23 20.05 -31.08 10.15
N VAL A 24 21.12 -30.35 10.40
CA VAL A 24 21.00 -29.04 11.05
C VAL A 24 20.65 -28.00 9.99
N GLY A 25 19.42 -28.02 9.56
CA GLY A 25 18.85 -26.93 8.78
C GLY A 25 18.72 -25.70 9.68
N CYS A 26 19.70 -24.80 9.63
CA CYS A 26 19.54 -23.48 10.23
C CYS A 26 18.46 -22.73 9.44
N ALA A 27 17.27 -22.58 10.01
CA ALA A 27 16.31 -21.60 9.53
C ALA A 27 16.92 -20.21 9.78
N VAL A 28 17.23 -19.50 8.70
CA VAL A 28 17.67 -18.09 8.79
C VAL A 28 16.43 -17.21 8.72
N GLU A 29 16.04 -16.66 9.85
CA GLU A 29 15.03 -15.60 9.89
C GLU A 29 15.69 -14.29 9.49
N SER A 30 15.10 -13.59 8.53
CA SER A 30 15.49 -12.24 8.17
C SER A 30 14.27 -11.33 8.21
N HIS A 31 14.38 -10.19 8.89
CA HIS A 31 13.37 -9.13 8.87
C HIS A 31 14.01 -7.82 8.42
N ARG A 32 13.23 -7.02 7.73
CA ARG A 32 13.66 -5.72 7.23
C ARG A 32 12.52 -4.72 7.36
N THR A 33 12.81 -3.57 7.96
CA THR A 33 11.89 -2.44 7.96
C THR A 33 11.85 -1.83 6.56
N LEU A 34 10.64 -1.67 6.01
CA LEU A 34 10.41 -0.98 4.75
C LEU A 34 9.96 0.45 5.05
N THR A 35 10.62 1.43 4.45
CA THR A 35 10.17 2.83 4.52
C THR A 35 9.12 3.04 3.42
N PRO A 36 7.85 3.35 3.77
CA PRO A 36 6.84 3.68 2.77
C PRO A 36 7.23 4.95 2.01
N GLU A 37 6.86 5.03 0.73
CA GLU A 37 6.97 6.28 0.00
C GLU A 37 6.07 7.35 0.62
N THR A 38 6.57 8.57 0.64
CA THR A 38 5.89 9.74 1.18
C THR A 38 5.70 10.79 0.08
N THR A 39 4.78 11.73 0.30
CA THR A 39 4.58 12.86 -0.61
C THR A 39 5.81 13.78 -0.65
N ALA A 40 6.05 14.44 -1.76
CA ALA A 40 7.18 15.37 -1.93
C ALA A 40 7.17 16.52 -0.90
N SER A 41 5.98 16.89 -0.42
CA SER A 41 5.79 17.94 0.59
C SER A 41 5.91 17.45 2.03
N ALA A 42 6.07 16.13 2.28
CA ALA A 42 6.19 15.60 3.63
C ALA A 42 7.42 16.19 4.35
N GLY A 43 7.21 16.67 5.57
CA GLY A 43 8.28 17.26 6.38
C GLY A 43 8.78 18.62 5.92
N THR A 44 8.24 19.19 4.84
CA THR A 44 8.63 20.54 4.40
C THR A 44 7.80 21.61 5.12
N SER A 45 8.41 22.76 5.42
CA SER A 45 7.72 23.89 6.05
C SER A 45 6.73 24.51 5.07
N TYR A 46 5.59 24.98 5.61
CA TYR A 46 4.56 25.67 4.84
C TYR A 46 4.04 26.88 5.59
N ALA A 47 4.19 28.05 4.98
CA ALA A 47 3.76 29.32 5.55
C ALA A 47 2.38 29.80 5.03
N GLY A 48 1.79 29.09 4.07
CA GLY A 48 0.48 29.43 3.51
C GLY A 48 -0.71 29.10 4.43
N PRO A 49 -1.92 29.49 4.05
CA PRO A 49 -3.13 29.19 4.82
C PRO A 49 -3.41 27.67 4.86
N LYS A 50 -3.70 27.16 6.06
CA LYS A 50 -4.09 25.75 6.24
C LYS A 50 -5.60 25.64 6.35
N PHE A 51 -6.21 24.89 5.47
CA PHE A 51 -7.65 24.69 5.45
C PHE A 51 -8.05 23.44 6.25
N ALA A 52 -9.19 23.55 6.95
CA ALA A 52 -9.78 22.39 7.60
C ALA A 52 -10.42 21.47 6.55
N LEU A 53 -9.97 20.22 6.51
CA LEU A 53 -10.29 19.24 5.48
C LEU A 53 -10.82 17.95 6.09
N VAL A 54 -11.90 17.41 5.55
CA VAL A 54 -12.41 16.08 5.85
C VAL A 54 -12.21 15.15 4.65
N VAL A 55 -11.73 13.93 4.89
CA VAL A 55 -11.76 12.89 3.86
C VAL A 55 -13.13 12.22 3.91
N ALA A 56 -13.91 12.42 2.88
CA ALA A 56 -15.27 11.90 2.74
C ALA A 56 -15.26 10.50 2.11
N LYS A 57 -16.13 10.24 1.15
CA LYS A 57 -16.26 8.95 0.50
C LYS A 57 -15.09 8.68 -0.44
N PHE A 58 -14.49 7.50 -0.32
CA PHE A 58 -13.53 6.95 -1.26
C PHE A 58 -14.03 5.59 -1.73
N GLN A 59 -14.12 5.37 -3.03
CA GLN A 59 -14.75 4.17 -3.60
C GLN A 59 -13.87 3.49 -4.65
N ASN A 60 -13.99 2.17 -4.71
CA ASN A 60 -13.48 1.42 -5.86
C ASN A 60 -14.50 1.46 -7.00
N ARG A 61 -14.16 2.17 -8.07
CA ARG A 61 -14.92 2.23 -9.33
C ARG A 61 -14.32 1.34 -10.43
N SER A 62 -13.15 0.74 -10.17
CA SER A 62 -12.54 -0.21 -11.09
C SER A 62 -13.32 -1.53 -11.10
N THR A 63 -13.11 -2.35 -12.11
CA THR A 63 -13.69 -3.70 -12.18
C THR A 63 -13.01 -4.71 -11.28
N TYR A 64 -11.91 -4.34 -10.64
CA TYR A 64 -11.11 -5.23 -9.80
C TYR A 64 -11.81 -5.49 -8.46
N MET A 65 -11.83 -6.76 -8.04
CA MET A 65 -12.51 -7.22 -6.82
C MET A 65 -14.01 -6.85 -6.74
N GLN A 66 -14.65 -6.67 -7.88
CA GLN A 66 -16.10 -6.54 -7.99
C GLN A 66 -16.66 -7.85 -8.55
N GLY A 67 -17.55 -8.50 -7.85
CA GLY A 67 -18.17 -9.73 -8.33
C GLY A 67 -18.86 -10.53 -7.23
N ILE A 68 -19.39 -11.72 -7.60
CA ILE A 68 -20.17 -12.60 -6.72
C ILE A 68 -19.39 -13.14 -5.51
N PHE A 69 -18.07 -13.01 -5.50
CA PHE A 69 -17.20 -13.40 -4.39
C PHE A 69 -16.78 -12.20 -3.50
N SER A 70 -17.26 -10.98 -3.80
CA SER A 70 -17.06 -9.85 -2.90
C SER A 70 -18.05 -9.96 -1.75
N ASP A 71 -17.57 -9.81 -0.53
CA ASP A 71 -18.39 -9.77 0.70
C ASP A 71 -19.20 -8.47 0.86
N GLY A 72 -19.26 -7.65 -0.21
CA GLY A 72 -19.93 -6.35 -0.23
C GLY A 72 -19.12 -5.22 0.42
N ALA A 73 -17.97 -5.51 1.03
CA ALA A 73 -17.10 -4.48 1.59
C ALA A 73 -16.16 -3.91 0.52
N ASP A 74 -16.11 -2.59 0.40
CA ASP A 74 -15.15 -1.90 -0.48
C ASP A 74 -13.77 -1.83 0.17
N GLN A 75 -13.06 -2.97 0.18
CA GLN A 75 -11.74 -3.07 0.79
C GLN A 75 -10.72 -2.14 0.13
N LEU A 76 -10.76 -2.04 -1.20
CA LEU A 76 -9.84 -1.20 -1.96
C LEU A 76 -10.07 0.29 -1.70
N GLY A 77 -11.34 0.72 -1.68
CA GLY A 77 -11.71 2.09 -1.33
C GLY A 77 -11.35 2.45 0.11
N ASN A 78 -11.60 1.54 1.05
CA ASN A 78 -11.25 1.75 2.47
C ASN A 78 -9.73 1.83 2.68
N GLN A 79 -8.95 0.97 2.03
CA GLN A 79 -7.48 1.03 2.06
C GLN A 79 -6.97 2.34 1.46
N SER A 80 -7.52 2.75 0.32
CA SER A 80 -7.17 4.00 -0.35
C SER A 80 -7.47 5.22 0.54
N LYS A 81 -8.60 5.22 1.21
CA LYS A 81 -8.98 6.29 2.15
C LYS A 81 -7.97 6.44 3.30
N THR A 82 -7.53 5.32 3.86
CA THR A 82 -6.52 5.31 4.94
C THR A 82 -5.18 5.87 4.46
N ILE A 83 -4.71 5.44 3.29
CA ILE A 83 -3.48 5.94 2.66
C ILE A 83 -3.59 7.45 2.41
N LEU A 84 -4.72 7.89 1.84
CA LEU A 84 -4.97 9.30 1.54
C LEU A 84 -4.93 10.17 2.81
N LYS A 85 -5.59 9.76 3.90
CA LYS A 85 -5.54 10.47 5.19
C LYS A 85 -4.10 10.67 5.67
N THR A 86 -3.30 9.59 5.61
CA THR A 86 -1.90 9.62 6.05
C THR A 86 -1.09 10.61 5.22
N HIS A 87 -1.18 10.55 3.89
CA HIS A 87 -0.43 11.45 3.02
C HIS A 87 -0.86 12.91 3.16
N LEU A 88 -2.16 13.19 3.20
CA LEU A 88 -2.66 14.56 3.41
C LEU A 88 -2.16 15.15 4.73
N GLN A 89 -2.16 14.37 5.83
CA GLN A 89 -1.66 14.82 7.11
C GLN A 89 -0.15 15.10 7.07
N GLN A 90 0.62 14.24 6.40
CA GLN A 90 2.08 14.40 6.28
C GLN A 90 2.50 15.63 5.48
N THR A 91 1.65 16.12 4.55
CA THR A 91 1.96 17.34 3.79
C THR A 91 2.10 18.57 4.68
N GLY A 92 1.44 18.62 5.83
CA GLY A 92 1.38 19.78 6.70
C GLY A 92 0.63 21.00 6.12
N ARG A 93 -0.05 20.86 4.96
CA ARG A 93 -0.81 21.93 4.29
C ARG A 93 -2.25 22.02 4.75
N PHE A 94 -2.76 20.96 5.37
CA PHE A 94 -4.14 20.82 5.79
C PHE A 94 -4.29 20.60 7.28
N VAL A 95 -5.45 20.93 7.83
CA VAL A 95 -5.89 20.51 9.16
C VAL A 95 -6.94 19.42 8.95
N LEU A 96 -6.52 18.14 9.04
CA LEU A 96 -7.46 17.05 8.89
C LEU A 96 -8.38 16.97 10.10
N VAL A 97 -9.69 16.80 9.83
CA VAL A 97 -10.69 16.53 10.86
C VAL A 97 -11.23 15.11 10.69
N ASP A 98 -11.22 14.35 11.77
CA ASP A 98 -11.79 12.99 11.78
C ASP A 98 -13.31 13.07 11.98
N ARG A 99 -14.04 12.27 11.20
CA ARG A 99 -15.49 12.13 11.29
C ARG A 99 -15.92 10.67 11.45
N GLU A 100 -14.97 9.75 11.41
CA GLU A 100 -15.26 8.32 11.50
C GLU A 100 -15.30 7.84 12.96
N ASN A 101 -14.45 8.40 13.82
CA ASN A 101 -14.28 7.98 15.20
C ASN A 101 -14.91 8.99 16.20
N MET A 102 -15.97 9.68 15.76
CA MET A 102 -16.56 10.75 16.59
C MET A 102 -17.16 10.23 17.90
N ALA A 103 -17.74 9.01 17.91
CA ALA A 103 -18.34 8.43 19.11
C ALA A 103 -17.29 8.12 20.17
N GLU A 104 -16.19 7.51 19.77
CA GLU A 104 -15.07 7.16 20.63
C GLU A 104 -14.40 8.42 21.19
N ILE A 105 -14.17 9.41 20.33
CA ILE A 105 -13.58 10.70 20.73
C ILE A 105 -14.48 11.44 21.72
N ALA A 106 -15.80 11.41 21.48
CA ALA A 106 -16.76 12.02 22.41
C ALA A 106 -16.79 11.32 23.77
N GLN A 107 -16.63 10.01 23.79
CA GLN A 107 -16.51 9.23 25.03
C GLN A 107 -15.25 9.60 25.80
N GLU A 108 -14.11 9.72 25.13
CA GLU A 108 -12.85 10.14 25.74
C GLU A 108 -12.92 11.58 26.29
N ALA A 109 -13.58 12.49 25.58
CA ALA A 109 -13.81 13.85 26.07
C ALA A 109 -14.61 13.86 27.39
N LYS A 110 -15.66 13.01 27.50
CA LYS A 110 -16.44 12.84 28.74
C LYS A 110 -15.57 12.29 29.89
N ILE A 111 -14.74 11.28 29.63
CA ILE A 111 -13.83 10.69 30.62
C ILE A 111 -12.85 11.76 31.13
N ARG A 112 -12.36 12.60 30.22
CA ARG A 112 -11.47 13.70 30.55
C ARG A 112 -12.17 14.87 31.30
N GLY A 113 -13.49 14.89 31.34
CA GLY A 113 -14.28 15.97 31.91
C GLY A 113 -14.28 17.25 31.09
N THR A 114 -14.06 17.15 29.77
CA THR A 114 -14.06 18.27 28.82
C THR A 114 -15.23 18.15 27.86
N GLN A 115 -15.74 19.28 27.37
CA GLN A 115 -16.68 19.29 26.28
C GLN A 115 -15.93 19.28 24.95
N GLN A 116 -16.35 18.41 24.01
CA GLN A 116 -15.76 18.35 22.69
C GLN A 116 -16.20 19.56 21.85
N GLU A 117 -15.22 20.30 21.35
CA GLU A 117 -15.43 21.39 20.36
C GLU A 117 -15.09 20.87 18.97
N LEU A 118 -16.08 20.72 18.12
CA LEU A 118 -15.91 20.21 16.76
C LEU A 118 -15.49 21.31 15.80
N LYS A 119 -14.30 21.15 15.21
CA LYS A 119 -13.86 22.05 14.13
C LYS A 119 -14.60 21.70 12.83
N GLY A 120 -15.25 22.67 12.22
CA GLY A 120 -15.88 22.53 10.91
C GLY A 120 -14.84 22.34 9.81
N ALA A 121 -15.11 21.46 8.84
CA ALA A 121 -14.31 21.37 7.62
C ALA A 121 -14.75 22.44 6.63
N GLN A 122 -13.80 23.08 5.96
CA GLN A 122 -14.05 24.03 4.87
C GLN A 122 -14.17 23.29 3.53
N VAL A 123 -13.42 22.22 3.38
CA VAL A 123 -13.43 21.37 2.18
C VAL A 123 -13.55 19.91 2.54
N ALA A 124 -14.20 19.16 1.65
CA ALA A 124 -14.24 17.70 1.69
C ALA A 124 -13.46 17.14 0.49
N VAL A 125 -12.64 16.11 0.73
CA VAL A 125 -12.01 15.35 -0.34
C VAL A 125 -12.78 14.07 -0.56
N THR A 126 -13.27 13.86 -1.77
CA THR A 126 -13.80 12.59 -2.24
C THR A 126 -12.80 11.94 -3.18
N GLY A 127 -12.79 10.62 -3.27
CA GLY A 127 -11.87 9.91 -4.13
C GLY A 127 -12.47 8.65 -4.74
N ASP A 128 -11.95 8.29 -5.90
CA ASP A 128 -12.29 7.06 -6.58
C ASP A 128 -11.01 6.35 -7.07
N VAL A 129 -10.93 5.04 -6.86
CA VAL A 129 -10.01 4.19 -7.63
C VAL A 129 -10.68 3.96 -8.97
N THR A 130 -10.22 4.66 -10.01
CA THR A 130 -10.83 4.62 -11.35
C THR A 130 -10.35 3.43 -12.16
N GLU A 131 -9.09 3.06 -12.00
CA GLU A 131 -8.50 1.89 -12.63
C GLU A 131 -7.66 1.14 -11.60
N PHE A 132 -7.75 -0.17 -11.63
CA PHE A 132 -6.89 -1.05 -10.86
C PHE A 132 -6.78 -2.39 -11.58
N GLY A 133 -5.58 -2.92 -11.68
CA GLY A 133 -5.39 -4.20 -12.34
C GLY A 133 -4.02 -4.79 -12.08
N ARG A 134 -3.90 -6.04 -12.52
CA ARG A 134 -2.65 -6.79 -12.56
C ARG A 134 -2.52 -7.48 -13.89
N ARG A 135 -1.31 -7.48 -14.43
CA ARG A 135 -0.94 -8.28 -15.59
C ARG A 135 0.29 -9.12 -15.28
N VAL A 136 0.34 -10.30 -15.82
CA VAL A 136 1.53 -11.16 -15.79
C VAL A 136 2.06 -11.23 -17.19
N THR A 137 3.29 -10.78 -17.39
CA THR A 137 4.02 -10.93 -18.65
C THR A 137 5.12 -11.99 -18.45
N GLY A 138 5.26 -12.90 -19.39
CA GLY A 138 6.27 -13.94 -19.36
C GLY A 138 7.11 -13.90 -20.63
N ASP A 139 8.44 -13.93 -20.48
CA ASP A 139 9.37 -14.09 -21.58
C ASP A 139 9.93 -15.51 -21.58
N THR A 140 9.79 -16.19 -22.72
CA THR A 140 10.44 -17.48 -22.99
C THR A 140 11.69 -17.20 -23.80
N GLN A 141 12.87 -17.33 -23.15
CA GLN A 141 14.13 -17.16 -23.88
C GLN A 141 14.62 -18.50 -24.43
N PHE A 142 14.99 -18.52 -25.71
CA PHE A 142 15.55 -19.70 -26.41
C PHE A 142 14.69 -20.95 -26.26
N PHE A 143 13.42 -20.93 -26.72
CA PHE A 143 12.51 -22.08 -26.66
C PHE A 143 12.40 -22.74 -25.27
N GLY A 144 12.60 -21.96 -24.19
CA GLY A 144 12.51 -22.46 -22.82
C GLY A 144 13.77 -23.13 -22.25
N ILE A 145 14.87 -23.17 -23.01
CA ILE A 145 16.12 -23.83 -22.59
C ILE A 145 16.90 -22.98 -21.57
N LEU A 146 16.79 -21.65 -21.61
CA LEU A 146 17.54 -20.73 -20.74
C LEU A 146 16.72 -20.16 -19.58
N GLY A 147 15.50 -20.64 -19.33
CA GLY A 147 14.64 -20.24 -18.23
C GLY A 147 13.42 -19.41 -18.66
N HIS A 148 12.46 -19.29 -17.75
CA HIS A 148 11.23 -18.53 -17.90
C HIS A 148 11.26 -17.34 -16.94
N GLY A 149 11.18 -16.13 -17.45
CA GLY A 149 10.96 -14.93 -16.65
C GLY A 149 9.47 -14.62 -16.54
N LYS A 150 8.97 -14.38 -15.34
CA LYS A 150 7.61 -13.88 -15.11
C LYS A 150 7.71 -12.53 -14.43
N THR A 151 7.10 -11.50 -15.01
CA THR A 151 6.96 -10.19 -14.40
C THR A 151 5.48 -9.97 -14.07
N GLN A 152 5.20 -9.68 -12.81
CA GLN A 152 3.89 -9.23 -12.38
C GLN A 152 3.89 -7.72 -12.30
N VAL A 153 3.00 -7.08 -13.04
CA VAL A 153 2.83 -5.63 -13.05
C VAL A 153 1.47 -5.31 -12.44
N ALA A 154 1.47 -4.52 -11.37
CA ALA A 154 0.25 -3.93 -10.84
C ALA A 154 0.19 -2.46 -11.21
N TYR A 155 -1.00 -1.96 -11.52
CA TYR A 155 -1.25 -0.56 -11.84
C TYR A 155 -2.51 -0.07 -11.15
N ALA A 156 -2.52 1.22 -10.80
CA ALA A 156 -3.66 1.90 -10.23
C ALA A 156 -3.76 3.33 -10.74
N LYS A 157 -4.99 3.82 -10.89
CA LYS A 157 -5.29 5.25 -11.04
C LYS A 157 -6.32 5.66 -10.03
N VAL A 158 -6.12 6.83 -9.45
CA VAL A 158 -7.05 7.44 -8.50
C VAL A 158 -7.43 8.84 -8.98
N ALA A 159 -8.66 9.21 -8.72
CA ALA A 159 -9.15 10.57 -8.90
C ALA A 159 -9.55 11.15 -7.56
N LEU A 160 -9.19 12.40 -7.28
CA LEU A 160 -9.58 13.14 -6.09
C LEU A 160 -10.33 14.39 -6.51
N ASN A 161 -11.45 14.66 -5.84
CA ASN A 161 -12.21 15.89 -6.00
C ASN A 161 -12.21 16.66 -4.69
N ILE A 162 -11.93 17.94 -4.76
CA ILE A 162 -12.04 18.88 -3.65
C ILE A 162 -13.38 19.58 -3.77
N VAL A 163 -14.21 19.36 -2.76
CA VAL A 163 -15.57 19.88 -2.70
C VAL A 163 -15.63 20.95 -1.62
N ASP A 164 -16.09 22.13 -1.95
CA ASP A 164 -16.41 23.18 -0.98
C ASP A 164 -17.62 22.74 -0.15
N VAL A 165 -17.47 22.72 1.18
CA VAL A 165 -18.53 22.22 2.08
C VAL A 165 -19.74 23.16 2.13
N HIS A 166 -19.53 24.46 1.90
CA HIS A 166 -20.60 25.46 1.95
C HIS A 166 -21.49 25.45 0.69
N THR A 167 -20.85 25.30 -0.49
CA THR A 167 -21.56 25.38 -1.78
C THR A 167 -21.84 24.01 -2.40
N SER A 168 -21.16 22.95 -1.94
CA SER A 168 -21.12 21.63 -2.58
C SER A 168 -20.52 21.64 -3.99
N GLU A 169 -19.78 22.68 -4.34
CA GLU A 169 -19.10 22.80 -5.63
C GLU A 169 -17.78 22.00 -5.62
N ILE A 170 -17.50 21.30 -6.72
CA ILE A 170 -16.17 20.72 -6.94
C ILE A 170 -15.26 21.84 -7.43
N ILE A 171 -14.44 22.38 -6.51
CA ILE A 171 -13.55 23.50 -6.79
C ILE A 171 -12.21 23.10 -7.39
N TYR A 172 -11.85 21.84 -7.27
CA TYR A 172 -10.63 21.31 -7.86
C TYR A 172 -10.69 19.78 -8.01
N ALA A 173 -10.04 19.26 -9.03
CA ALA A 173 -9.91 17.82 -9.26
C ALA A 173 -8.51 17.49 -9.74
N VAL A 174 -7.99 16.34 -9.28
CA VAL A 174 -6.69 15.81 -9.69
C VAL A 174 -6.75 14.31 -9.88
N GLN A 175 -5.79 13.79 -10.61
CA GLN A 175 -5.57 12.35 -10.75
C GLN A 175 -4.13 12.01 -10.37
N GLY A 176 -3.93 10.78 -9.96
CA GLY A 176 -2.63 10.17 -9.78
C GLY A 176 -2.63 8.75 -10.31
N ALA A 177 -1.50 8.31 -10.80
CA ALA A 177 -1.30 6.97 -11.31
C ALA A 177 -0.04 6.35 -10.71
N GLY A 178 -0.04 5.03 -10.53
CA GLY A 178 1.09 4.27 -10.06
C GLY A 178 1.18 2.92 -10.76
N GLU A 179 2.40 2.48 -10.98
CA GLU A 179 2.72 1.16 -11.51
C GLU A 179 3.84 0.56 -10.66
N TYR A 180 3.76 -0.74 -10.41
CA TYR A 180 4.75 -1.47 -9.64
C TYR A 180 5.04 -2.82 -10.29
N ASP A 181 6.32 -3.05 -10.60
CA ASP A 181 6.80 -4.26 -11.24
C ASP A 181 7.44 -5.21 -10.23
N LEU A 182 7.03 -6.47 -10.27
CA LEU A 182 7.66 -7.55 -9.55
C LEU A 182 8.15 -8.60 -10.54
N SER A 183 9.45 -8.67 -10.76
CA SER A 183 10.07 -9.64 -11.65
C SER A 183 10.61 -10.83 -10.87
N ASN A 184 10.19 -12.06 -11.26
CA ASN A 184 10.77 -13.31 -10.78
C ASN A 184 11.48 -14.01 -11.93
N ARG A 185 12.74 -14.41 -11.72
CA ARG A 185 13.51 -15.24 -12.66
C ARG A 185 13.58 -16.66 -12.14
N GLU A 186 13.07 -17.60 -12.92
CA GLU A 186 13.31 -19.02 -12.70
C GLU A 186 14.54 -19.46 -13.52
N VAL A 187 15.55 -19.98 -12.83
CA VAL A 187 16.73 -20.63 -13.47
C VAL A 187 16.50 -22.14 -13.44
N ILE A 188 16.89 -22.84 -14.51
CA ILE A 188 16.64 -24.27 -14.76
C ILE A 188 16.75 -25.11 -13.47
N GLY A 189 15.65 -25.76 -13.07
CA GLY A 189 15.60 -26.80 -12.04
C GLY A 189 15.43 -26.34 -10.60
N PHE A 190 15.44 -25.05 -10.31
CA PHE A 190 15.18 -24.50 -8.98
C PHE A 190 14.17 -23.36 -9.10
N GLY A 191 12.91 -23.73 -9.39
CA GLY A 191 11.81 -22.76 -9.51
C GLY A 191 11.32 -22.34 -8.14
N SER A 192 11.38 -21.05 -7.82
CA SER A 192 10.53 -20.50 -6.83
C SER A 192 9.13 -20.32 -7.46
N THR A 193 8.11 -20.90 -6.87
CA THR A 193 6.73 -20.62 -7.27
C THR A 193 6.46 -19.15 -7.04
N ALA A 194 6.17 -18.40 -8.12
CA ALA A 194 5.71 -17.03 -8.02
C ALA A 194 4.39 -17.00 -7.26
N GLY A 195 4.46 -16.87 -5.94
CA GLY A 195 3.30 -16.68 -5.09
C GLY A 195 2.61 -15.36 -5.44
N TYR A 196 1.30 -15.33 -5.32
CA TYR A 196 0.52 -14.10 -5.42
C TYR A 196 0.93 -13.15 -4.28
N ASP A 197 1.61 -12.04 -4.60
CA ASP A 197 1.98 -11.04 -3.60
C ASP A 197 0.78 -10.12 -3.33
N ALA A 198 0.05 -10.42 -2.23
CA ALA A 198 -1.08 -9.60 -1.80
C ALA A 198 -0.67 -8.17 -1.40
N THR A 199 0.60 -7.95 -1.06
CA THR A 199 1.10 -6.62 -0.66
C THR A 199 1.25 -5.68 -1.86
N LEU A 200 1.29 -6.21 -3.07
CA LEU A 200 1.44 -5.44 -4.30
C LEU A 200 0.31 -4.43 -4.51
N ASN A 201 -0.92 -4.77 -4.09
CA ASN A 201 -2.06 -3.86 -4.15
C ASN A 201 -1.83 -2.60 -3.32
N GLY A 202 -1.36 -2.77 -2.08
CA GLY A 202 -1.06 -1.64 -1.19
C GLY A 202 0.05 -0.75 -1.74
N LYS A 203 1.09 -1.33 -2.34
CA LYS A 203 2.20 -0.59 -2.92
C LYS A 203 1.75 0.29 -4.08
N VAL A 204 1.01 -0.28 -5.04
CA VAL A 204 0.57 0.48 -6.22
C VAL A 204 -0.47 1.55 -5.88
N LEU A 205 -1.36 1.28 -4.92
CA LEU A 205 -2.29 2.29 -4.41
C LEU A 205 -1.54 3.43 -3.73
N ASN A 206 -0.52 3.11 -2.93
CA ASN A 206 0.31 4.13 -2.29
C ASN A 206 0.96 5.05 -3.32
N LEU A 207 1.53 4.52 -4.39
CA LEU A 207 2.12 5.30 -5.49
C LEU A 207 1.08 6.22 -6.15
N ALA A 208 -0.07 5.68 -6.56
CA ALA A 208 -1.11 6.46 -7.22
C ALA A 208 -1.68 7.58 -6.33
N ILE A 209 -1.86 7.30 -5.03
CA ILE A 209 -2.38 8.30 -4.08
C ILE A 209 -1.30 9.34 -3.76
N THR A 210 -0.03 8.93 -3.61
CA THR A 210 1.09 9.87 -3.43
C THR A 210 1.15 10.87 -4.55
N GLU A 211 1.05 10.41 -5.80
CA GLU A 211 1.04 11.28 -6.98
C GLU A 211 -0.19 12.21 -7.01
N ALA A 212 -1.38 11.69 -6.70
CA ALA A 212 -2.58 12.52 -6.62
C ALA A 212 -2.46 13.62 -5.54
N VAL A 213 -1.90 13.30 -4.37
CA VAL A 213 -1.68 14.28 -3.29
C VAL A 213 -0.60 15.29 -3.67
N ASN A 214 0.47 14.89 -4.35
CA ASN A 214 1.48 15.80 -4.88
C ASN A 214 0.85 16.81 -5.86
N ASN A 215 0.00 16.34 -6.78
CA ASN A 215 -0.72 17.19 -7.72
C ASN A 215 -1.70 18.14 -7.02
N LEU A 216 -2.39 17.66 -5.97
CA LEU A 216 -3.28 18.47 -5.16
C LEU A 216 -2.53 19.60 -4.44
N VAL A 217 -1.43 19.27 -3.78
CA VAL A 217 -0.59 20.25 -3.07
C VAL A 217 0.03 21.23 -4.02
N ALA A 218 0.56 20.79 -5.15
CA ALA A 218 1.09 21.68 -6.18
C ALA A 218 0.02 22.65 -6.71
N GLY A 219 -1.22 22.20 -6.84
CA GLY A 219 -2.36 23.06 -7.18
C GLY A 219 -2.63 24.12 -6.12
N LEU A 220 -2.64 23.74 -4.85
CA LEU A 220 -2.82 24.66 -3.72
C LEU A 220 -1.72 25.72 -3.68
N GLU A 221 -0.46 25.28 -3.75
CA GLU A 221 0.70 26.17 -3.66
C GLU A 221 0.80 27.16 -4.83
N ARG A 222 0.28 26.79 -6.01
CA ARG A 222 0.14 27.69 -7.17
C ARG A 222 -1.06 28.63 -7.05
N GLY A 223 -1.92 28.46 -6.04
CA GLY A 223 -3.18 29.22 -5.94
C GLY A 223 -4.24 28.82 -6.98
N ALA A 224 -4.15 27.62 -7.55
CA ALA A 224 -5.12 27.12 -8.53
C ALA A 224 -6.50 26.86 -7.92
N TRP A 225 -6.57 26.70 -6.60
CA TRP A 225 -7.82 26.54 -5.86
C TRP A 225 -7.69 27.06 -4.42
N SER A 226 -8.81 27.47 -3.87
CA SER A 226 -8.95 27.80 -2.45
C SER A 226 -10.43 27.64 -2.07
N PRO A 227 -10.73 27.27 -0.81
CA PRO A 227 -12.11 27.27 -0.32
C PRO A 227 -12.73 28.66 -0.44
N ALA A 228 -14.06 28.71 -0.65
CA ALA A 228 -14.78 29.96 -0.56
C ALA A 228 -14.54 30.60 0.82
N LYS A 229 -14.31 31.93 0.83
CA LYS A 229 -14.24 32.67 2.09
C LYS A 229 -15.63 32.61 2.70
N GLY A 230 -15.80 31.88 3.81
CA GLY A 230 -17.03 31.95 4.59
C GLY A 230 -17.32 33.39 4.98
N LYS A 231 -18.55 33.84 4.71
CA LYS A 231 -19.04 35.12 5.18
C LYS A 231 -19.24 35.10 6.69
#